data_ab33989e1276158ca22a0cf0c552ba16
#
_entry.id   ab33989e1276158ca22a0cf0c552ba16
#
_cell.length_a   1.000
_cell.length_b   1.000
_cell.length_c   1.000
_cell.angle_alpha   90.00
_cell.angle_beta   90.00
_cell.angle_gamma   90.00
#
_symmetry.space_group_name_H-M   'P 1'
#
loop_
_entity.id
_entity.type
_entity.pdbx_description
1 polymer ?
#
loop_
_entity_poly.entity_id
_entity_poly.type
_entity_poly.pdbx_seq_one_letter_code
_entity_poly.pdbx_strand_id
1 'polypeptide(L)'
;MKNEIFPDGYSPALSIRETEVAIKSVKDYFERELARQLNLTRVSAPLFVRPETGLNDNLNGVERAVSFDLKEQPEQEALEIVHSLAKWKRFALKRYGFHSGEGLYTDMNAIRRDEDTDNIHSIFVDQWDWEKIINREERNEHTLKKTVMSVYEALKSTEMHMARKYNYIKPELPEQICFVTSQELEDYYPELTAKEREYKAAKAHGAVFISQIGGALNSGERHDGRAPDYDDWQLNGDIIVYYPLLDIALELSSMGVRVDENRLKEQLQISGCMDRAELPFQKAILNKELPYTVGGGIGQSRICMFFLKKAHIGEVQSSVWTPETMENADSCGITLL
;
A
#
# COMPACT_ATOMS: atom_id res chain seq x y z
N MET A 1 -0.99 -18.37 18.63
CA MET A 1 -2.30 -18.42 17.95
C MET A 1 -2.50 -17.04 17.33
N LYS A 2 -2.66 -16.95 16.03
CA LYS A 2 -3.00 -15.70 15.36
C LYS A 2 -4.42 -15.34 15.79
N ASN A 3 -4.64 -14.13 16.26
CA ASN A 3 -5.96 -13.67 16.68
C ASN A 3 -6.77 -13.21 15.46
N GLU A 4 -7.25 -14.16 14.65
CA GLU A 4 -8.28 -13.86 13.67
C GLU A 4 -9.57 -13.45 14.40
N ILE A 5 -10.20 -12.38 13.91
CA ILE A 5 -11.41 -11.82 14.50
C ILE A 5 -12.60 -12.25 13.64
N PHE A 6 -13.51 -13.01 14.24
CA PHE A 6 -14.81 -13.34 13.62
C PHE A 6 -15.90 -12.68 14.45
N PRO A 7 -16.48 -11.55 13.98
CA PRO A 7 -17.44 -10.80 14.79
C PRO A 7 -18.72 -11.61 15.06
N ASP A 8 -19.17 -11.62 16.31
CA ASP A 8 -20.42 -12.28 16.71
C ASP A 8 -21.60 -11.76 15.89
N GLY A 9 -22.37 -12.68 15.31
CA GLY A 9 -23.55 -12.36 14.52
C GLY A 9 -23.23 -11.76 13.13
N TYR A 10 -21.97 -11.75 12.71
CA TYR A 10 -21.65 -11.38 11.33
C TYR A 10 -22.24 -12.39 10.34
N SER A 11 -22.81 -11.86 9.28
CA SER A 11 -23.28 -12.64 8.13
C SER A 11 -23.03 -11.83 6.87
N PRO A 12 -22.39 -12.42 5.84
CA PRO A 12 -22.17 -11.73 4.57
C PRO A 12 -23.50 -11.26 3.96
N ALA A 13 -23.63 -9.96 3.67
CA ALA A 13 -24.81 -9.37 3.07
C ALA A 13 -25.02 -9.76 1.60
N LEU A 14 -23.98 -10.29 0.96
CA LEU A 14 -23.97 -10.72 -0.44
C LEU A 14 -23.54 -12.18 -0.54
N SER A 15 -24.16 -12.94 -1.42
CA SER A 15 -23.66 -14.25 -1.83
C SER A 15 -22.28 -14.14 -2.49
N ILE A 16 -21.56 -15.25 -2.65
CA ILE A 16 -20.24 -15.28 -3.33
C ILE A 16 -20.31 -14.62 -4.70
N ARG A 17 -21.30 -15.01 -5.53
CA ARG A 17 -21.46 -14.45 -6.88
C ARG A 17 -21.74 -12.94 -6.88
N GLU A 18 -22.58 -12.47 -5.96
CA GLU A 18 -22.86 -11.04 -5.82
C GLU A 18 -21.64 -10.29 -5.29
N THR A 19 -20.86 -10.91 -4.41
CA THR A 19 -19.59 -10.36 -3.92
C THR A 19 -18.60 -10.16 -5.07
N GLU A 20 -18.44 -11.14 -5.96
CA GLU A 20 -17.58 -11.03 -7.15
C GLU A 20 -18.00 -9.87 -8.08
N VAL A 21 -19.32 -9.72 -8.30
CA VAL A 21 -19.86 -8.57 -9.06
C VAL A 21 -19.59 -7.24 -8.35
N ALA A 22 -19.69 -7.24 -7.02
CA ALA A 22 -19.44 -6.05 -6.21
C ALA A 22 -17.96 -5.66 -6.19
N ILE A 23 -17.03 -6.64 -6.07
CA ILE A 23 -15.58 -6.44 -6.19
C ILE A 23 -15.25 -5.72 -7.51
N LYS A 24 -15.78 -6.23 -8.62
CA LYS A 24 -15.56 -5.59 -9.94
C LYS A 24 -16.09 -4.16 -9.95
N SER A 25 -17.24 -3.92 -9.34
CA SER A 25 -17.83 -2.57 -9.26
C SER A 25 -16.98 -1.59 -8.45
N VAL A 26 -16.44 -2.04 -7.30
CA VAL A 26 -15.51 -1.25 -6.48
C VAL A 26 -14.26 -0.92 -7.30
N LYS A 27 -13.61 -1.95 -7.86
CA LYS A 27 -12.35 -1.80 -8.58
C LYS A 27 -12.47 -0.87 -9.78
N ASP A 28 -13.50 -1.05 -10.63
CA ASP A 28 -13.70 -0.22 -11.83
C ASP A 28 -14.00 1.24 -11.51
N TYR A 29 -14.74 1.49 -10.43
CA TYR A 29 -15.07 2.86 -10.05
C TYR A 29 -13.87 3.56 -9.43
N PHE A 30 -13.21 2.91 -8.47
CA PHE A 30 -12.07 3.48 -7.76
C PHE A 30 -10.89 3.81 -8.70
N GLU A 31 -10.49 2.87 -9.58
CA GLU A 31 -9.36 3.10 -10.48
C GLU A 31 -9.59 4.28 -11.44
N ARG A 32 -10.82 4.45 -11.93
CA ARG A 32 -11.18 5.61 -12.78
C ARG A 32 -11.12 6.93 -12.01
N GLU A 33 -11.64 6.94 -10.78
CA GLU A 33 -11.59 8.13 -9.93
C GLU A 33 -10.15 8.48 -9.55
N LEU A 34 -9.35 7.49 -9.16
CA LEU A 34 -7.92 7.67 -8.86
C LEU A 34 -7.18 8.25 -10.07
N ALA A 35 -7.37 7.65 -11.25
CA ALA A 35 -6.75 8.10 -12.49
C ALA A 35 -7.15 9.55 -12.84
N ARG A 36 -8.42 9.89 -12.66
CA ARG A 36 -8.95 11.24 -12.89
C ARG A 36 -8.36 12.26 -11.90
N GLN A 37 -8.31 11.93 -10.60
CA GLN A 37 -7.83 12.83 -9.55
C GLN A 37 -6.33 13.14 -9.67
N LEU A 38 -5.55 12.15 -10.07
CA LEU A 38 -4.09 12.26 -10.11
C LEU A 38 -3.51 12.45 -11.52
N ASN A 39 -4.34 12.45 -12.58
CA ASN A 39 -3.92 12.51 -13.98
C ASN A 39 -3.01 11.31 -14.34
N LEU A 40 -3.54 10.09 -14.17
CA LEU A 40 -2.79 8.85 -14.38
C LEU A 40 -3.25 8.12 -15.64
N THR A 41 -2.30 7.52 -16.33
CA THR A 41 -2.54 6.58 -17.44
C THR A 41 -2.28 5.15 -16.97
N ARG A 42 -3.19 4.22 -17.24
CA ARG A 42 -2.96 2.81 -16.95
C ARG A 42 -1.89 2.22 -17.86
N VAL A 43 -0.92 1.52 -17.27
CA VAL A 43 0.14 0.81 -18.01
C VAL A 43 0.24 -0.65 -17.56
N SER A 44 0.82 -1.49 -18.41
CA SER A 44 1.20 -2.86 -18.03
C SER A 44 2.50 -2.85 -17.24
N ALA A 45 2.60 -3.71 -16.23
CA ALA A 45 3.77 -3.83 -15.39
C ALA A 45 4.24 -5.29 -15.30
N PRO A 46 5.53 -5.53 -14.98
CA PRO A 46 6.04 -6.88 -14.79
C PRO A 46 5.53 -7.51 -13.49
N LEU A 47 5.27 -8.82 -13.53
CA LEU A 47 5.03 -9.62 -12.32
C LEU A 47 6.36 -10.01 -11.64
N PHE A 48 7.45 -10.02 -12.39
CA PHE A 48 8.78 -10.43 -11.90
C PHE A 48 9.87 -9.56 -12.54
N VAL A 49 10.97 -9.45 -11.84
CA VAL A 49 12.14 -8.65 -12.24
C VAL A 49 13.42 -9.45 -12.02
N ARG A 50 14.54 -8.95 -12.59
CA ARG A 50 15.88 -9.46 -12.30
C ARG A 50 16.44 -8.79 -11.04
N PRO A 51 16.97 -9.54 -10.06
CA PRO A 51 17.52 -9.00 -8.81
C PRO A 51 18.59 -7.94 -9.05
N GLU A 52 19.48 -8.18 -10.02
CA GLU A 52 20.59 -7.29 -10.37
C GLU A 52 20.17 -5.90 -10.85
N THR A 53 18.88 -5.71 -11.18
CA THR A 53 18.35 -4.40 -11.58
C THR A 53 18.13 -3.45 -10.41
N GLY A 54 18.00 -3.99 -9.17
CA GLY A 54 17.63 -3.24 -7.99
C GLY A 54 16.16 -2.78 -7.99
N LEU A 55 15.31 -3.31 -8.89
CA LEU A 55 13.93 -2.86 -9.05
C LEU A 55 12.95 -3.52 -8.07
N ASN A 56 13.28 -4.70 -7.51
CA ASN A 56 12.41 -5.31 -6.54
C ASN A 56 12.42 -4.52 -5.21
N ASP A 57 11.30 -4.55 -4.50
CA ASP A 57 11.20 -3.99 -3.16
C ASP A 57 11.78 -4.97 -2.15
N ASN A 58 12.66 -4.47 -1.30
CA ASN A 58 13.25 -5.26 -0.22
C ASN A 58 12.42 -5.23 1.06
N LEU A 59 11.28 -4.55 1.07
CA LEU A 59 10.42 -4.35 2.24
C LEU A 59 11.25 -3.88 3.46
N ASN A 60 11.23 -4.65 4.55
CA ASN A 60 12.07 -4.37 5.73
C ASN A 60 13.51 -4.93 5.61
N GLY A 61 13.80 -5.65 4.52
CA GLY A 61 15.12 -6.21 4.22
C GLY A 61 15.37 -7.62 4.77
N VAL A 62 14.36 -8.24 5.34
CA VAL A 62 14.43 -9.61 5.90
C VAL A 62 13.53 -10.59 5.12
N GLU A 63 12.53 -10.10 4.42
CA GLU A 63 11.58 -10.88 3.65
C GLU A 63 12.24 -11.48 2.39
N ARG A 64 11.94 -12.74 2.13
CA ARG A 64 12.50 -13.49 1.01
C ARG A 64 11.59 -13.38 -0.21
N ALA A 65 12.12 -12.99 -1.35
CA ALA A 65 11.40 -13.04 -2.61
C ALA A 65 11.10 -14.50 -3.03
N VAL A 66 9.99 -14.70 -3.75
CA VAL A 66 9.75 -15.94 -4.49
C VAL A 66 10.54 -15.86 -5.78
N SER A 67 11.47 -16.79 -5.99
CA SER A 67 12.35 -16.83 -7.14
C SER A 67 12.15 -18.10 -7.97
N PHE A 68 12.44 -18.02 -9.27
CA PHE A 68 12.41 -19.13 -10.21
C PHE A 68 13.44 -18.93 -11.33
N ASP A 69 13.91 -20.03 -11.91
CA ASP A 69 14.83 -20.05 -13.04
C ASP A 69 14.09 -20.11 -14.38
N LEU A 70 14.81 -19.80 -15.45
CA LEU A 70 14.34 -19.95 -16.82
C LEU A 70 15.01 -21.14 -17.50
N LYS A 71 14.22 -22.05 -18.05
CA LYS A 71 14.71 -23.20 -18.80
C LYS A 71 15.70 -22.83 -19.93
N GLU A 72 15.48 -21.69 -20.58
CA GLU A 72 16.31 -21.21 -21.68
C GLU A 72 17.59 -20.48 -21.22
N GLN A 73 17.70 -20.15 -19.95
CA GLN A 73 18.80 -19.38 -19.36
C GLN A 73 19.21 -19.94 -17.99
N PRO A 74 19.55 -21.22 -17.90
CA PRO A 74 19.77 -21.88 -16.60
C PRO A 74 21.02 -21.37 -15.85
N GLU A 75 21.96 -20.74 -16.55
CA GLU A 75 23.19 -20.17 -15.97
C GLU A 75 23.02 -18.73 -15.47
N GLN A 76 21.85 -18.11 -15.67
CA GLN A 76 21.56 -16.76 -15.20
C GLN A 76 20.93 -16.78 -13.79
N GLU A 77 21.05 -15.65 -13.09
CA GLU A 77 20.38 -15.47 -11.81
C GLU A 77 18.84 -15.66 -11.95
N ALA A 78 18.25 -16.26 -10.93
CA ALA A 78 16.82 -16.46 -10.86
C ALA A 78 16.05 -15.13 -10.96
N LEU A 79 14.86 -15.18 -11.54
CA LEU A 79 13.94 -14.07 -11.54
C LEU A 79 13.19 -14.03 -10.21
N GLU A 80 12.85 -12.84 -9.74
CA GLU A 80 12.06 -12.64 -8.52
C GLU A 80 10.67 -12.12 -8.84
N ILE A 81 9.63 -12.74 -8.26
CA ILE A 81 8.29 -12.14 -8.22
C ILE A 81 8.37 -10.89 -7.35
N VAL A 82 7.79 -9.79 -7.82
CA VAL A 82 7.87 -8.50 -7.13
C VAL A 82 7.17 -8.54 -5.76
N HIS A 83 7.73 -7.80 -4.79
CA HIS A 83 7.06 -7.47 -3.54
C HIS A 83 6.26 -6.16 -3.65
N SER A 84 6.72 -5.22 -4.47
CA SER A 84 6.02 -4.03 -4.94
C SER A 84 6.65 -3.51 -6.23
N LEU A 85 5.97 -2.55 -6.88
CA LEU A 85 6.48 -1.88 -8.09
C LEU A 85 6.97 -0.45 -7.79
N ALA A 86 7.22 -0.10 -6.53
CA ALA A 86 7.58 1.26 -6.12
C ALA A 86 8.75 1.83 -6.94
N LYS A 87 9.79 1.02 -7.17
CA LYS A 87 10.99 1.43 -7.93
C LYS A 87 10.77 1.37 -9.44
N TRP A 88 10.12 0.32 -9.91
CA TRP A 88 9.86 0.10 -11.34
C TRP A 88 9.04 1.24 -11.97
N LYS A 89 8.02 1.73 -11.28
CA LYS A 89 7.13 2.80 -11.78
C LYS A 89 7.88 4.06 -12.18
N ARG A 90 8.83 4.49 -11.34
CA ARG A 90 9.65 5.68 -11.61
C ARG A 90 10.54 5.48 -12.85
N PHE A 91 11.04 4.26 -13.03
CA PHE A 91 11.79 3.88 -14.23
C PHE A 91 10.90 3.89 -15.49
N ALA A 92 9.68 3.35 -15.35
CA ALA A 92 8.70 3.29 -16.43
C ALA A 92 8.27 4.68 -16.91
N LEU A 93 8.06 5.64 -16.00
CA LEU A 93 7.72 7.03 -16.34
C LEU A 93 8.76 7.66 -17.29
N LYS A 94 10.06 7.50 -16.99
CA LYS A 94 11.13 7.97 -17.88
C LYS A 94 11.10 7.25 -19.21
N ARG A 95 11.03 5.91 -19.18
CA ARG A 95 11.10 5.07 -20.39
C ARG A 95 9.94 5.31 -21.35
N TYR A 96 8.74 5.60 -20.79
CA TYR A 96 7.53 5.79 -21.60
C TYR A 96 7.30 7.25 -21.99
N GLY A 97 8.18 8.18 -21.60
CA GLY A 97 8.13 9.58 -22.02
C GLY A 97 7.04 10.40 -21.35
N PHE A 98 6.70 10.10 -20.09
CA PHE A 98 5.77 10.93 -19.32
C PHE A 98 6.40 12.29 -18.95
N HIS A 99 5.55 13.30 -18.80
CA HIS A 99 5.94 14.67 -18.48
C HIS A 99 5.50 15.11 -17.08
N SER A 100 6.01 16.26 -16.62
CA SER A 100 5.61 16.84 -15.34
C SER A 100 4.10 17.03 -15.25
N GLY A 101 3.50 16.60 -14.12
CA GLY A 101 2.05 16.61 -13.89
C GLY A 101 1.30 15.39 -14.41
N GLU A 102 1.95 14.53 -15.20
CA GLU A 102 1.41 13.25 -15.67
C GLU A 102 1.90 12.11 -14.79
N GLY A 103 1.16 11.01 -14.78
CA GLY A 103 1.54 9.81 -14.03
C GLY A 103 1.00 8.53 -14.66
N LEU A 104 1.40 7.42 -14.09
CA LEU A 104 0.93 6.09 -14.43
C LEU A 104 0.32 5.37 -13.22
N TYR A 105 -0.54 4.40 -13.49
CA TYR A 105 -0.90 3.36 -12.54
C TYR A 105 -0.95 1.99 -13.20
N THR A 106 -0.88 0.98 -12.39
CA THR A 106 -0.95 -0.41 -12.84
C THR A 106 -1.63 -1.29 -11.79
N ASP A 107 -2.21 -2.41 -12.24
CA ASP A 107 -2.64 -3.49 -11.38
C ASP A 107 -1.42 -4.33 -11.03
N MET A 108 -0.89 -4.15 -9.83
CA MET A 108 0.24 -4.91 -9.31
C MET A 108 -0.27 -6.16 -8.60
N ASN A 109 0.35 -7.30 -8.91
CA ASN A 109 0.21 -8.53 -8.15
C ASN A 109 1.58 -8.90 -7.58
N ALA A 110 1.62 -9.25 -6.31
CA ALA A 110 2.84 -9.63 -5.59
C ALA A 110 2.60 -10.87 -4.75
N ILE A 111 3.69 -11.57 -4.43
CA ILE A 111 3.68 -12.68 -3.47
C ILE A 111 4.66 -12.33 -2.36
N ARG A 112 4.13 -12.21 -1.14
CA ARG A 112 4.90 -12.02 0.10
C ARG A 112 4.90 -13.31 0.88
N ARG A 113 5.82 -14.20 0.54
CA ARG A 113 5.85 -15.58 1.06
C ARG A 113 6.05 -15.70 2.57
N ASP A 114 6.63 -14.66 3.18
CA ASP A 114 6.91 -14.61 4.62
C ASP A 114 5.84 -13.79 5.38
N GLU A 115 4.72 -13.45 4.72
CA GLU A 115 3.63 -12.69 5.34
C GLU A 115 2.89 -13.54 6.36
N ASP A 116 2.62 -12.95 7.50
CA ASP A 116 1.74 -13.50 8.51
C ASP A 116 0.27 -13.24 8.15
N THR A 117 -0.43 -14.29 7.71
CA THR A 117 -1.85 -14.17 7.31
C THR A 117 -2.77 -13.96 8.51
N ASP A 118 -3.76 -13.08 8.36
CA ASP A 118 -4.82 -12.78 9.31
C ASP A 118 -6.05 -12.23 8.58
N ASN A 119 -6.96 -11.53 9.27
CA ASN A 119 -8.16 -10.95 8.64
C ASN A 119 -7.86 -9.99 7.48
N ILE A 120 -6.72 -9.31 7.49
CA ILE A 120 -6.37 -8.23 6.55
C ILE A 120 -5.07 -8.47 5.78
N HIS A 121 -4.36 -9.57 6.07
CA HIS A 121 -3.11 -9.95 5.41
C HIS A 121 -3.22 -11.29 4.71
N SER A 122 -2.70 -11.35 3.48
CA SER A 122 -2.60 -12.53 2.63
C SER A 122 -1.20 -12.61 2.02
N ILE A 123 -0.74 -13.81 1.69
CA ILE A 123 0.49 -13.99 0.91
C ILE A 123 0.38 -13.42 -0.51
N PHE A 124 -0.83 -13.33 -1.05
CA PHE A 124 -1.12 -12.65 -2.32
C PHE A 124 -1.50 -11.19 -2.06
N VAL A 125 -0.79 -10.27 -2.66
CA VAL A 125 -1.01 -8.82 -2.52
C VAL A 125 -1.37 -8.24 -3.87
N ASP A 126 -2.52 -7.56 -3.94
CA ASP A 126 -2.98 -6.81 -5.10
C ASP A 126 -3.09 -5.32 -4.78
N GLN A 127 -2.46 -4.48 -5.61
CA GLN A 127 -2.48 -3.03 -5.42
C GLN A 127 -2.74 -2.29 -6.73
N TRP A 128 -3.37 -1.11 -6.65
CA TRP A 128 -3.13 -0.08 -7.64
C TRP A 128 -1.85 0.63 -7.26
N ASP A 129 -0.80 0.28 -7.96
CA ASP A 129 0.50 0.94 -7.84
C ASP A 129 0.54 2.13 -8.79
N TRP A 130 0.75 3.32 -8.26
CA TRP A 130 0.73 4.57 -9.05
C TRP A 130 1.97 5.43 -8.77
N GLU A 131 2.32 6.28 -9.75
CA GLU A 131 3.46 7.19 -9.68
C GLU A 131 3.21 8.39 -10.60
N LYS A 132 3.50 9.60 -10.11
CA LYS A 132 3.28 10.86 -10.83
C LYS A 132 4.55 11.71 -10.82
N ILE A 133 4.90 12.30 -11.98
CA ILE A 133 6.05 13.22 -12.09
C ILE A 133 5.68 14.57 -11.47
N ILE A 134 6.57 15.07 -10.65
CA ILE A 134 6.54 16.42 -10.04
C ILE A 134 7.82 17.16 -10.37
N ASN A 135 7.80 18.48 -10.21
CA ASN A 135 9.01 19.28 -10.30
C ASN A 135 9.83 19.19 -8.99
N ARG A 136 11.10 19.57 -9.04
CA ARG A 136 11.97 19.52 -7.86
C ARG A 136 11.44 20.37 -6.72
N GLU A 137 10.92 21.55 -7.02
CA GLU A 137 10.35 22.53 -6.08
C GLU A 137 9.06 22.02 -5.41
N GLU A 138 8.40 21.06 -6.04
CA GLU A 138 7.19 20.41 -5.52
C GLU A 138 7.50 19.26 -4.54
N ARG A 139 8.78 18.94 -4.27
CA ARG A 139 9.18 17.97 -3.25
C ARG A 139 9.01 18.59 -1.86
N ASN A 140 7.79 18.67 -1.38
CA ASN A 140 7.44 19.30 -0.10
C ASN A 140 6.15 18.71 0.49
N GLU A 141 5.89 19.05 1.75
CA GLU A 141 4.71 18.59 2.50
C GLU A 141 3.38 19.03 1.85
N HIS A 142 3.33 20.22 1.25
CA HIS A 142 2.12 20.71 0.59
C HIS A 142 1.71 19.80 -0.57
N THR A 143 2.65 19.38 -1.40
CA THR A 143 2.41 18.42 -2.50
C THR A 143 1.96 17.06 -1.96
N LEU A 144 2.58 16.56 -0.89
CA LEU A 144 2.16 15.34 -0.25
C LEU A 144 0.71 15.44 0.25
N LYS A 145 0.38 16.46 1.04
CA LYS A 145 -0.99 16.69 1.55
C LYS A 145 -2.02 16.79 0.43
N LYS A 146 -1.72 17.55 -0.61
CA LYS A 146 -2.60 17.68 -1.79
C LYS A 146 -2.84 16.33 -2.46
N THR A 147 -1.81 15.52 -2.58
CA THR A 147 -1.90 14.18 -3.18
C THR A 147 -2.74 13.24 -2.32
N VAL A 148 -2.50 13.23 -1.00
CA VAL A 148 -3.31 12.47 -0.04
C VAL A 148 -4.78 12.85 -0.13
N MET A 149 -5.11 14.14 -0.19
CA MET A 149 -6.49 14.60 -0.34
C MET A 149 -7.11 14.12 -1.65
N SER A 150 -6.36 14.08 -2.76
CA SER A 150 -6.86 13.55 -4.04
C SER A 150 -7.16 12.04 -3.97
N VAL A 151 -6.31 11.25 -3.31
CA VAL A 151 -6.57 9.82 -3.07
C VAL A 151 -7.76 9.63 -2.15
N TYR A 152 -7.86 10.41 -1.08
CA TYR A 152 -8.96 10.35 -0.13
C TYR A 152 -10.31 10.71 -0.79
N GLU A 153 -10.33 11.69 -1.69
CA GLU A 153 -11.52 12.02 -2.47
C GLU A 153 -11.96 10.87 -3.38
N ALA A 154 -11.02 10.13 -3.98
CA ALA A 154 -11.36 8.93 -4.75
C ALA A 154 -11.96 7.83 -3.85
N LEU A 155 -11.46 7.67 -2.61
CA LEU A 155 -12.04 6.76 -1.62
C LEU A 155 -13.48 7.16 -1.25
N LYS A 156 -13.73 8.44 -0.91
CA LYS A 156 -15.07 8.95 -0.57
C LYS A 156 -16.04 8.80 -1.72
N SER A 157 -15.62 9.17 -2.93
CA SER A 157 -16.46 9.03 -4.13
C SER A 157 -16.87 7.58 -4.37
N THR A 158 -15.95 6.64 -4.14
CA THR A 158 -16.19 5.20 -4.27
C THR A 158 -17.16 4.70 -3.19
N GLU A 159 -16.97 5.11 -1.94
CA GLU A 159 -17.89 4.77 -0.85
C GLU A 159 -19.32 5.22 -1.17
N MET A 160 -19.47 6.47 -1.60
CA MET A 160 -20.78 7.01 -1.99
C MET A 160 -21.40 6.30 -3.19
N HIS A 161 -20.58 5.88 -4.18
CA HIS A 161 -21.05 5.07 -5.30
C HIS A 161 -21.56 3.72 -4.82
N MET A 162 -20.83 3.03 -3.96
CA MET A 162 -21.22 1.73 -3.42
C MET A 162 -22.45 1.82 -2.51
N ALA A 163 -22.56 2.85 -1.68
CA ALA A 163 -23.75 3.08 -0.82
C ALA A 163 -25.03 3.33 -1.63
N ARG A 164 -24.93 3.96 -2.80
CA ARG A 164 -26.07 4.12 -3.71
C ARG A 164 -26.47 2.81 -4.40
N LYS A 165 -25.51 1.93 -4.64
CA LYS A 165 -25.73 0.66 -5.34
C LYS A 165 -26.20 -0.46 -4.41
N TYR A 166 -25.74 -0.45 -3.15
CA TYR A 166 -26.02 -1.49 -2.16
C TYR A 166 -26.59 -0.89 -0.87
N ASN A 167 -27.86 -1.09 -0.61
CA ASN A 167 -28.59 -0.45 0.51
C ASN A 167 -28.06 -0.77 1.91
N TYR A 168 -27.33 -1.89 2.07
CA TYR A 168 -26.72 -2.26 3.35
C TYR A 168 -25.44 -1.48 3.66
N ILE A 169 -24.79 -0.90 2.66
CA ILE A 169 -23.58 -0.11 2.84
C ILE A 169 -23.96 1.27 3.37
N LYS A 170 -23.40 1.60 4.53
CA LYS A 170 -23.49 2.95 5.12
C LYS A 170 -22.12 3.61 5.00
N PRO A 171 -22.05 4.88 4.56
CA PRO A 171 -20.80 5.64 4.54
C PRO A 171 -20.23 5.77 5.96
N GLU A 172 -18.91 5.52 6.08
CA GLU A 172 -18.16 5.57 7.34
C GLU A 172 -16.98 6.54 7.26
N LEU A 173 -16.53 6.89 6.05
CA LEU A 173 -15.43 7.83 5.88
C LEU A 173 -15.84 9.25 6.30
N PRO A 174 -15.06 9.90 7.19
CA PRO A 174 -15.34 11.29 7.59
C PRO A 174 -15.20 12.25 6.41
N GLU A 175 -15.73 13.46 6.59
CA GLU A 175 -15.67 14.51 5.55
C GLU A 175 -14.23 14.88 5.20
N GLN A 176 -13.35 14.89 6.18
CA GLN A 176 -11.94 15.22 6.01
C GLN A 176 -11.05 14.18 6.70
N ILE A 177 -9.93 13.87 6.06
CA ILE A 177 -8.88 13.05 6.68
C ILE A 177 -8.06 13.90 7.65
N CYS A 178 -7.74 13.35 8.83
CA CYS A 178 -6.87 14.00 9.82
C CYS A 178 -5.41 13.74 9.47
N PHE A 179 -4.56 14.77 9.51
CA PHE A 179 -3.11 14.65 9.32
C PHE A 179 -2.40 14.68 10.66
N VAL A 180 -1.52 13.73 10.89
CA VAL A 180 -0.69 13.63 12.09
C VAL A 180 0.65 13.02 11.72
N THR A 181 1.72 13.42 12.40
CA THR A 181 3.03 12.79 12.24
C THR A 181 3.19 11.61 13.17
N SER A 182 4.08 10.68 12.82
CA SER A 182 4.43 9.56 13.71
C SER A 182 4.99 10.03 15.04
N GLN A 183 5.72 11.18 15.06
CA GLN A 183 6.23 11.77 16.29
C GLN A 183 5.11 12.36 17.15
N GLU A 184 4.16 13.10 16.58
CA GLU A 184 3.01 13.61 17.33
C GLU A 184 2.21 12.48 17.99
N LEU A 185 2.07 11.32 17.31
CA LEU A 185 1.42 10.16 17.92
C LEU A 185 2.22 9.58 19.09
N GLU A 186 3.54 9.56 19.01
CA GLU A 186 4.37 9.17 20.14
C GLU A 186 4.23 10.15 21.30
N ASP A 187 4.24 11.46 21.01
CA ASP A 187 4.09 12.50 22.04
C ASP A 187 2.72 12.45 22.73
N TYR A 188 1.64 12.14 21.97
CA TYR A 188 0.28 11.98 22.55
C TYR A 188 0.11 10.68 23.35
N TYR A 189 0.78 9.61 22.93
CA TYR A 189 0.63 8.27 23.52
C TYR A 189 1.99 7.58 23.73
N PRO A 190 2.85 8.11 24.60
CA PRO A 190 4.23 7.63 24.74
C PRO A 190 4.32 6.17 25.20
N GLU A 191 3.34 5.68 25.98
CA GLU A 191 3.32 4.33 26.53
C GLU A 191 2.74 3.27 25.57
N LEU A 192 2.17 3.69 24.43
CA LEU A 192 1.54 2.78 23.47
C LEU A 192 2.54 2.38 22.38
N THR A 193 2.34 1.17 21.84
CA THR A 193 3.04 0.71 20.64
C THR A 193 2.56 1.50 19.40
N ALA A 194 3.33 1.47 18.33
CA ALA A 194 2.96 2.14 17.06
C ALA A 194 1.56 1.71 16.59
N LYS A 195 1.25 0.41 16.60
CA LYS A 195 -0.06 -0.11 16.17
C LYS A 195 -1.22 0.31 17.08
N GLU A 196 -0.98 0.42 18.39
CA GLU A 196 -1.98 0.96 19.32
C GLU A 196 -2.19 2.46 19.11
N ARG A 197 -1.14 3.22 18.78
CA ARG A 197 -1.21 4.65 18.40
C ARG A 197 -2.05 4.83 17.12
N GLU A 198 -1.79 4.02 16.08
CA GLU A 198 -2.58 4.00 14.84
C GLU A 198 -4.07 3.74 15.13
N TYR A 199 -4.36 2.70 15.93
CA TYR A 199 -5.72 2.37 16.33
C TYR A 199 -6.42 3.51 17.07
N LYS A 200 -5.73 4.15 18.05
CA LYS A 200 -6.30 5.30 18.79
C LYS A 200 -6.61 6.47 17.87
N ALA A 201 -5.68 6.81 16.96
CA ALA A 201 -5.87 7.90 16.01
C ALA A 201 -7.01 7.60 15.02
N ALA A 202 -7.00 6.42 14.41
CA ALA A 202 -8.04 6.00 13.47
C ALA A 202 -9.42 5.96 14.14
N LYS A 203 -9.52 5.41 15.35
CA LYS A 203 -10.79 5.35 16.11
C LYS A 203 -11.32 6.72 16.48
N ALA A 204 -10.44 7.66 16.82
CA ALA A 204 -10.82 9.02 17.20
C ALA A 204 -11.28 9.87 16.01
N HIS A 205 -10.66 9.70 14.85
CA HIS A 205 -10.83 10.58 13.68
C HIS A 205 -11.57 9.91 12.50
N GLY A 206 -11.77 8.59 12.52
CA GLY A 206 -12.37 7.80 11.44
C GLY A 206 -11.40 7.55 10.27
N ALA A 207 -10.60 8.54 9.88
CA ALA A 207 -9.54 8.42 8.87
C ALA A 207 -8.36 9.34 9.21
N VAL A 208 -7.15 8.82 9.12
CA VAL A 208 -5.92 9.55 9.40
C VAL A 208 -4.88 9.32 8.31
N PHE A 209 -4.06 10.32 8.05
CA PHE A 209 -2.81 10.19 7.33
C PHE A 209 -1.68 10.35 8.32
N ILE A 210 -0.99 9.24 8.63
CA ILE A 210 0.15 9.24 9.54
C ILE A 210 1.40 9.43 8.70
N SER A 211 2.10 10.54 8.91
CA SER A 211 3.27 10.92 8.10
C SER A 211 4.60 10.74 8.83
N GLN A 212 5.71 10.86 8.07
CA GLN A 212 7.09 10.79 8.55
C GLN A 212 7.44 9.43 9.16
N ILE A 213 7.20 8.36 8.39
CA ILE A 213 7.47 6.98 8.79
C ILE A 213 8.83 6.54 8.21
N GLY A 214 9.63 5.81 9.01
CA GLY A 214 10.90 5.19 8.60
C GLY A 214 12.12 5.68 9.37
N GLY A 215 12.12 6.95 9.83
CA GLY A 215 13.15 7.48 10.72
C GLY A 215 12.94 7.10 12.18
N ALA A 216 13.97 7.29 13.01
CA ALA A 216 13.85 7.14 14.46
C ALA A 216 13.05 8.30 15.04
N LEU A 217 12.15 8.00 15.98
CA LEU A 217 11.40 8.94 16.79
C LEU A 217 12.28 9.45 17.96
N ASN A 218 11.76 10.37 18.77
CA ASN A 218 12.48 10.94 19.92
C ASN A 218 12.85 9.88 20.98
N SER A 219 12.08 8.81 21.09
CA SER A 219 12.42 7.64 21.92
C SER A 219 13.62 6.84 21.42
N GLY A 220 14.00 7.01 20.17
CA GLY A 220 14.98 6.17 19.46
C GLY A 220 14.37 5.00 18.72
N GLU A 221 13.09 4.68 18.94
CA GLU A 221 12.35 3.65 18.23
C GLU A 221 11.86 4.18 16.88
N ARG A 222 11.45 3.29 15.98
CA ARG A 222 10.78 3.66 14.73
C ARG A 222 9.29 3.41 14.86
N HIS A 223 8.48 4.25 14.20
CA HIS A 223 7.05 3.99 14.13
C HIS A 223 6.77 2.69 13.36
N ASP A 224 7.39 2.56 12.19
CA ASP A 224 7.34 1.35 11.36
C ASP A 224 8.59 1.27 10.47
N GLY A 225 8.87 0.08 9.90
CA GLY A 225 9.92 -0.13 8.91
C GLY A 225 9.56 0.52 7.57
N ARG A 226 10.59 1.05 6.87
CA ARG A 226 10.46 1.54 5.48
C ARG A 226 11.75 1.28 4.73
N ALA A 227 11.62 0.75 3.51
CA ALA A 227 12.76 0.64 2.62
C ALA A 227 13.40 2.02 2.38
N PRO A 228 14.75 2.11 2.35
CA PRO A 228 15.43 3.40 2.29
C PRO A 228 15.50 4.00 0.89
N ASP A 229 15.08 3.28 -0.14
CA ASP A 229 15.47 3.57 -1.51
C ASP A 229 14.33 3.97 -2.46
N TYR A 230 13.13 4.27 -1.94
CA TYR A 230 12.07 4.85 -2.75
C TYR A 230 11.32 6.00 -2.10
N ASP A 231 10.79 5.91 -0.88
CA ASP A 231 10.12 7.03 -0.21
C ASP A 231 11.08 7.90 0.62
N ASP A 232 10.92 9.22 0.52
CA ASP A 232 11.54 10.16 1.47
C ASP A 232 10.81 10.05 2.81
N TRP A 233 11.48 9.57 3.85
CA TRP A 233 10.89 9.30 5.16
C TRP A 233 10.32 10.55 5.86
N GLN A 234 10.69 11.75 5.40
CA GLN A 234 10.07 12.99 5.89
C GLN A 234 8.86 13.43 5.08
N LEU A 235 8.63 12.81 3.92
CA LEU A 235 7.58 13.18 2.97
C LEU A 235 6.76 11.94 2.53
N ASN A 236 6.55 10.99 3.43
CA ASN A 236 5.74 9.80 3.22
C ASN A 236 4.68 9.64 4.31
N GLY A 237 3.86 8.62 4.17
CA GLY A 237 2.90 8.21 5.20
C GLY A 237 1.84 7.27 4.65
N ASP A 238 0.94 6.87 5.55
CA ASP A 238 -0.09 5.90 5.31
C ASP A 238 -1.49 6.48 5.55
N ILE A 239 -2.42 6.17 4.65
CA ILE A 239 -3.86 6.39 4.88
C ILE A 239 -4.40 5.20 5.66
N ILE A 240 -4.82 5.45 6.87
CA ILE A 240 -5.39 4.47 7.80
C ILE A 240 -6.81 4.89 8.15
N VAL A 241 -7.75 3.96 8.04
CA VAL A 241 -9.15 4.19 8.40
C VAL A 241 -9.53 3.32 9.60
N TYR A 242 -10.46 3.80 10.41
CA TYR A 242 -11.08 2.96 11.42
C TYR A 242 -12.07 2.00 10.73
N TYR A 243 -11.94 0.71 11.01
CA TYR A 243 -12.85 -0.31 10.48
C TYR A 243 -13.74 -0.86 11.61
N PRO A 244 -14.98 -0.35 11.75
CA PRO A 244 -15.84 -0.68 12.88
C PRO A 244 -16.20 -2.16 12.97
N LEU A 245 -16.33 -2.86 11.84
CA LEU A 245 -16.72 -4.27 11.81
C LEU A 245 -15.74 -5.16 12.59
N LEU A 246 -14.44 -4.87 12.52
CA LEU A 246 -13.41 -5.61 13.23
C LEU A 246 -12.84 -4.85 14.42
N ASP A 247 -13.25 -3.61 14.66
CA ASP A 247 -12.68 -2.69 15.67
C ASP A 247 -11.16 -2.53 15.53
N ILE A 248 -10.68 -2.28 14.30
CA ILE A 248 -9.24 -2.14 13.98
C ILE A 248 -8.93 -0.85 13.22
N ALA A 249 -7.64 -0.48 13.22
CA ALA A 249 -7.06 0.42 12.23
C ALA A 249 -6.73 -0.38 10.98
N LEU A 250 -7.23 0.06 9.81
CA LEU A 250 -7.00 -0.59 8.53
C LEU A 250 -6.24 0.36 7.60
N GLU A 251 -5.00 0.02 7.30
CA GLU A 251 -4.20 0.72 6.29
C GLU A 251 -4.73 0.41 4.89
N LEU A 252 -5.13 1.43 4.15
CA LEU A 252 -5.60 1.31 2.76
C LEU A 252 -4.54 1.68 1.73
N SER A 253 -3.62 2.58 2.07
CA SER A 253 -2.61 3.08 1.13
C SER A 253 -1.37 3.53 1.85
N SER A 254 -0.20 3.22 1.28
CA SER A 254 1.09 3.82 1.62
C SER A 254 1.58 4.65 0.44
N MET A 255 2.07 5.88 0.69
CA MET A 255 2.54 6.78 -0.35
C MET A 255 3.59 7.77 0.14
N GLY A 256 4.36 8.35 -0.80
CA GLY A 256 5.34 9.38 -0.48
C GLY A 256 5.85 10.14 -1.68
N VAL A 257 6.39 11.31 -1.42
CA VAL A 257 7.33 11.95 -2.34
C VAL A 257 8.58 11.09 -2.36
N ARG A 258 9.04 10.72 -3.56
CA ARG A 258 10.16 9.79 -3.69
C ARG A 258 11.48 10.47 -3.36
N VAL A 259 12.44 9.68 -2.88
CA VAL A 259 13.80 10.16 -2.59
C VAL A 259 14.42 10.90 -3.78
N ASP A 260 15.13 11.99 -3.49
CA ASP A 260 16.10 12.56 -4.41
C ASP A 260 17.51 11.96 -4.17
N GLU A 261 18.49 12.45 -4.88
CA GLU A 261 19.87 11.99 -4.79
C GLU A 261 20.49 12.14 -3.39
N ASN A 262 20.06 13.15 -2.62
CA ASN A 262 20.58 13.40 -1.28
C ASN A 262 19.90 12.50 -0.26
N ARG A 263 18.56 12.43 -0.30
CA ARG A 263 17.79 11.58 0.61
C ARG A 263 18.06 10.10 0.40
N LEU A 264 18.20 9.66 -0.85
CA LEU A 264 18.61 8.28 -1.12
C LEU A 264 19.93 7.93 -0.42
N LYS A 265 20.96 8.76 -0.58
CA LYS A 265 22.26 8.53 0.03
C LYS A 265 22.19 8.52 1.57
N GLU A 266 21.48 9.48 2.15
CA GLU A 266 21.29 9.59 3.60
C GLU A 266 20.57 8.35 4.16
N GLN A 267 19.45 7.95 3.55
CA GLN A 267 18.64 6.82 4.02
C GLN A 267 19.36 5.48 3.85
N LEU A 268 20.10 5.26 2.75
CA LEU A 268 20.94 4.09 2.58
C LEU A 268 22.03 4.01 3.67
N GLN A 269 22.62 5.16 4.04
CA GLN A 269 23.63 5.22 5.10
C GLN A 269 23.02 4.89 6.47
N ILE A 270 21.87 5.49 6.81
CA ILE A 270 21.14 5.22 8.07
C ILE A 270 20.74 3.74 8.17
N SER A 271 20.37 3.14 7.04
CA SER A 271 19.96 1.72 6.99
C SER A 271 21.11 0.73 6.86
N GLY A 272 22.36 1.22 6.74
CA GLY A 272 23.54 0.35 6.63
C GLY A 272 23.62 -0.46 5.33
N CYS A 273 22.95 -0.03 4.25
CA CYS A 273 22.89 -0.73 2.97
C CYS A 273 23.40 0.11 1.79
N MET A 274 24.55 0.75 1.99
CA MET A 274 25.22 1.59 0.97
C MET A 274 25.64 0.82 -0.29
N ASP A 275 25.81 -0.49 -0.20
CA ASP A 275 26.06 -1.39 -1.34
C ASP A 275 24.97 -1.29 -2.41
N ARG A 276 23.73 -1.03 -2.03
CA ARG A 276 22.61 -0.80 -2.97
C ARG A 276 22.80 0.40 -3.87
N ALA A 277 23.63 1.37 -3.49
CA ALA A 277 23.96 2.52 -4.33
C ALA A 277 24.61 2.12 -5.67
N GLU A 278 25.18 0.92 -5.75
CA GLU A 278 25.79 0.36 -6.95
C GLU A 278 24.79 -0.28 -7.93
N LEU A 279 23.55 -0.50 -7.51
CA LEU A 279 22.52 -1.09 -8.37
C LEU A 279 22.00 -0.08 -9.41
N PRO A 280 21.57 -0.53 -10.60
CA PRO A 280 21.18 0.33 -11.71
C PRO A 280 20.10 1.36 -11.36
N PHE A 281 19.08 0.98 -10.57
CA PHE A 281 18.00 1.88 -10.18
C PHE A 281 18.52 3.01 -9.27
N GLN A 282 19.28 2.66 -8.25
CA GLN A 282 19.82 3.63 -7.29
C GLN A 282 20.86 4.56 -7.96
N LYS A 283 21.72 4.01 -8.82
CA LYS A 283 22.64 4.82 -9.67
C LYS A 283 21.90 5.83 -10.52
N ALA A 284 20.80 5.44 -11.15
CA ALA A 284 20.02 6.35 -11.99
C ALA A 284 19.42 7.52 -11.19
N ILE A 285 19.06 7.31 -9.90
CA ILE A 285 18.64 8.40 -9.01
C ILE A 285 19.82 9.30 -8.65
N LEU A 286 20.94 8.71 -8.21
CA LEU A 286 22.15 9.45 -7.81
C LEU A 286 22.71 10.30 -8.95
N ASN A 287 22.60 9.81 -10.19
CA ASN A 287 23.01 10.51 -11.40
C ASN A 287 21.97 11.52 -11.92
N LYS A 288 20.80 11.67 -11.22
CA LYS A 288 19.70 12.55 -11.63
C LYS A 288 19.09 12.18 -13.00
N GLU A 289 19.11 10.90 -13.33
CA GLU A 289 18.60 10.39 -14.60
C GLU A 289 17.09 10.10 -14.56
N LEU A 290 16.50 9.94 -13.36
CA LEU A 290 15.07 9.69 -13.17
C LEU A 290 14.34 10.97 -12.77
N PRO A 291 13.05 11.11 -13.15
CA PRO A 291 12.25 12.27 -12.75
C PRO A 291 12.01 12.29 -11.23
N TYR A 292 11.77 13.47 -10.65
CA TYR A 292 11.21 13.57 -9.32
C TYR A 292 9.75 13.17 -9.35
N THR A 293 9.31 12.43 -8.35
CA THR A 293 7.97 11.83 -8.37
C THR A 293 7.35 11.78 -6.97
N VAL A 294 6.03 11.66 -6.95
CA VAL A 294 5.21 11.23 -5.82
C VAL A 294 4.46 9.98 -6.24
N GLY A 295 4.36 9.00 -5.38
CA GLY A 295 3.71 7.75 -5.73
C GLY A 295 3.30 6.93 -4.52
N GLY A 296 2.58 5.84 -4.76
CA GLY A 296 2.08 4.98 -3.70
C GLY A 296 1.54 3.66 -4.22
N GLY A 297 1.14 2.83 -3.26
CA GLY A 297 0.37 1.61 -3.47
C GLY A 297 -0.93 1.68 -2.69
N ILE A 298 -2.01 1.20 -3.28
CA ILE A 298 -3.34 1.18 -2.68
C ILE A 298 -3.87 -0.25 -2.74
N GLY A 299 -4.14 -0.86 -1.58
CA GLY A 299 -4.58 -2.25 -1.49
C GLY A 299 -5.96 -2.47 -2.10
N GLN A 300 -6.03 -3.18 -3.23
CA GLN A 300 -7.29 -3.43 -3.93
C GLN A 300 -8.24 -4.28 -3.07
N SER A 301 -7.75 -5.39 -2.54
CA SER A 301 -8.55 -6.29 -1.70
C SER A 301 -8.94 -5.64 -0.37
N ARG A 302 -8.06 -4.85 0.26
CA ARG A 302 -8.40 -4.10 1.48
C ARG A 302 -9.51 -3.07 1.25
N ILE A 303 -9.49 -2.36 0.12
CA ILE A 303 -10.56 -1.44 -0.28
C ILE A 303 -11.87 -2.19 -0.52
N CYS A 304 -11.84 -3.33 -1.21
CA CYS A 304 -13.02 -4.17 -1.39
C CYS A 304 -13.58 -4.66 -0.05
N MET A 305 -12.71 -5.13 0.85
CA MET A 305 -13.08 -5.57 2.19
C MET A 305 -13.78 -4.45 2.98
N PHE A 306 -13.19 -3.26 3.00
CA PHE A 306 -13.72 -2.10 3.72
C PHE A 306 -15.09 -1.68 3.18
N PHE A 307 -15.22 -1.45 1.87
CA PHE A 307 -16.48 -0.98 1.29
C PHE A 307 -17.58 -2.03 1.27
N LEU A 308 -17.25 -3.30 1.10
CA LEU A 308 -18.23 -4.39 1.09
C LEU A 308 -18.55 -4.95 2.48
N LYS A 309 -17.94 -4.36 3.53
CA LYS A 309 -18.16 -4.74 4.94
C LYS A 309 -17.88 -6.23 5.19
N LYS A 310 -16.68 -6.68 4.78
CA LYS A 310 -16.24 -8.07 4.89
C LYS A 310 -15.36 -8.28 6.11
N ALA A 311 -15.58 -9.37 6.84
CA ALA A 311 -14.85 -9.69 8.06
C ALA A 311 -13.43 -10.27 7.78
N HIS A 312 -13.21 -10.83 6.60
CA HIS A 312 -11.94 -11.43 6.23
C HIS A 312 -11.57 -11.08 4.78
N ILE A 313 -10.29 -10.78 4.53
CA ILE A 313 -9.80 -10.44 3.19
C ILE A 313 -10.03 -11.57 2.18
N GLY A 314 -10.05 -12.83 2.63
CA GLY A 314 -10.38 -14.00 1.82
C GLY A 314 -11.81 -14.03 1.27
N GLU A 315 -12.73 -13.21 1.79
CA GLU A 315 -14.06 -13.06 1.19
C GLU A 315 -14.04 -12.21 -0.10
N VAL A 316 -12.95 -11.50 -0.36
CA VAL A 316 -12.78 -10.62 -1.54
C VAL A 316 -11.52 -10.90 -2.33
N GLN A 317 -10.75 -11.90 -1.93
CA GLN A 317 -9.49 -12.27 -2.57
C GLN A 317 -9.32 -13.79 -2.54
N SER A 318 -9.22 -14.40 -3.73
CA SER A 318 -8.85 -15.80 -3.83
C SER A 318 -7.36 -15.98 -3.50
N SER A 319 -7.08 -16.80 -2.49
CA SER A 319 -5.73 -17.06 -1.99
C SER A 319 -5.65 -18.45 -1.38
N VAL A 320 -4.55 -18.74 -0.67
CA VAL A 320 -4.36 -19.98 0.08
C VAL A 320 -4.38 -19.66 1.57
N TRP A 321 -5.22 -20.33 2.31
CA TRP A 321 -5.42 -20.15 3.74
C TRP A 321 -5.02 -21.40 4.51
N THR A 322 -4.68 -21.25 5.79
CA THR A 322 -4.38 -22.40 6.65
C THR A 322 -5.64 -23.22 6.90
N PRO A 323 -5.54 -24.54 7.18
CA PRO A 323 -6.70 -25.34 7.58
C PRO A 323 -7.46 -24.74 8.78
N GLU A 324 -6.73 -24.17 9.76
CA GLU A 324 -7.30 -23.52 10.93
C GLU A 324 -8.14 -22.28 10.54
N THR A 325 -7.62 -21.41 9.65
CA THR A 325 -8.36 -20.26 9.12
C THR A 325 -9.63 -20.69 8.39
N MET A 326 -9.55 -21.75 7.58
CA MET A 326 -10.71 -22.29 6.83
C MET A 326 -11.78 -22.84 7.79
N GLU A 327 -11.40 -23.62 8.80
CA GLU A 327 -12.32 -24.17 9.79
C GLU A 327 -13.00 -23.09 10.63
N ASN A 328 -12.23 -22.07 11.04
CA ASN A 328 -12.76 -20.92 11.79
C ASN A 328 -13.77 -20.11 10.97
N ALA A 329 -13.43 -19.80 9.72
CA ALA A 329 -14.33 -19.08 8.81
C ALA A 329 -15.63 -19.85 8.58
N ASP A 330 -15.55 -21.15 8.25
CA ASP A 330 -16.72 -22.01 8.03
C ASP A 330 -17.62 -22.09 9.27
N SER A 331 -17.04 -22.19 10.46
CA SER A 331 -17.78 -22.24 11.73
C SER A 331 -18.57 -20.96 11.99
N CYS A 332 -18.14 -19.83 11.43
CA CYS A 332 -18.77 -18.52 11.52
C CYS A 332 -19.66 -18.19 10.29
N GLY A 333 -19.82 -19.15 9.36
CA GLY A 333 -20.63 -18.94 8.15
C GLY A 333 -19.98 -18.00 7.12
N ILE A 334 -18.66 -17.83 7.19
CA ILE A 334 -17.86 -17.03 6.27
C ILE A 334 -17.26 -17.94 5.21
N THR A 335 -17.50 -17.65 3.95
CA THR A 335 -16.89 -18.39 2.84
C THR A 335 -15.71 -17.60 2.28
N LEU A 336 -14.51 -18.20 2.31
CA LEU A 336 -13.31 -17.68 1.69
C LEU A 336 -13.23 -18.12 0.22
N LEU A 337 -12.82 -17.20 -0.68
CA LEU A 337 -12.72 -17.43 -2.13
C LEU A 337 -11.50 -18.29 -2.49
#